data_c6675afa42755081164b52d6bca76af7
#
_entry.id   c6675afa42755081164b52d6bca76af7
#
_cell.length_a   1.000
_cell.length_b   1.000
_cell.length_c   1.000
_cell.angle_alpha   90.00
_cell.angle_beta   90.00
_cell.angle_gamma   90.00
#
_symmetry.space_group_name_H-M   'P 1'
#
loop_
_entity.id
_entity.type
_entity.pdbx_description
1 polymer ?
#
loop_
_entity_poly.entity_id
_entity_poly.type
_entity_poly.pdbx_seq_one_letter_code
_entity_poly.pdbx_strand_id
1 'polypeptide(L)'
;MQGIYDYPASLTVFMPISSYRKTFGEKEDYFNGYFSREKITDLDEDLIATTITEDDLTKVSRQLDVSMGEMFQLINIFAVVLFALLIYLLTKLIIEKNANAISMVKILGYENREINSLYLTSTTWVVILSILFSLLLSTWTIYGIYGYLMSSFSGWLTLYLKPAVYPEMFAMGMGAYVLVALLQFRRIKKIPMDVALKNVE
;
A
#
# COMPACT_ATOMS: atom_id res chain seq x y z
N MET A 1 -11.15 9.39 37.93
CA MET A 1 -10.83 9.10 36.53
C MET A 1 -12.13 8.74 35.86
N GLN A 2 -12.56 9.48 34.81
CA GLN A 2 -13.84 9.23 34.12
C GLN A 2 -13.70 8.30 32.91
N GLY A 3 -12.51 8.19 32.36
CA GLY A 3 -12.23 7.32 31.21
C GLY A 3 -10.80 7.47 30.71
N ILE A 4 -10.44 6.60 29.77
CA ILE A 4 -9.18 6.66 29.02
C ILE A 4 -9.54 7.11 27.61
N TYR A 5 -8.81 8.08 27.10
CA TYR A 5 -8.98 8.61 25.75
C TYR A 5 -7.68 8.39 24.97
N ASP A 6 -7.79 7.81 23.78
CA ASP A 6 -6.64 7.59 22.89
C ASP A 6 -6.22 8.93 22.27
N TYR A 7 -5.17 9.53 22.82
CA TYR A 7 -4.60 10.76 22.32
C TYR A 7 -3.24 10.48 21.67
N PRO A 8 -3.10 10.75 20.36
CA PRO A 8 -1.87 10.45 19.65
C PRO A 8 -0.69 11.30 20.17
N ALA A 9 0.47 10.70 20.17
CA ALA A 9 1.79 11.31 20.33
C ALA A 9 2.21 11.74 21.73
N SER A 10 1.36 11.82 22.75
CA SER A 10 1.80 12.19 24.10
C SER A 10 0.91 11.66 25.22
N LEU A 11 1.53 11.48 26.40
CA LEU A 11 0.79 11.23 27.62
C LEU A 11 0.10 12.53 28.05
N THR A 12 -1.21 12.61 27.88
CA THR A 12 -2.00 13.84 28.13
C THR A 12 -3.12 13.55 29.10
N VAL A 13 -3.37 14.48 30.01
CA VAL A 13 -4.50 14.42 30.94
C VAL A 13 -5.47 15.54 30.59
N PHE A 14 -6.70 15.19 30.29
CA PHE A 14 -7.77 16.13 30.05
C PHE A 14 -8.59 16.31 31.34
N MET A 15 -8.74 17.55 31.78
CA MET A 15 -9.56 17.90 32.94
C MET A 15 -10.26 19.22 32.73
N PRO A 16 -11.41 19.47 33.43
CA PRO A 16 -12.03 20.78 33.41
C PRO A 16 -11.07 21.86 33.93
N ILE A 17 -11.09 23.06 33.33
CA ILE A 17 -10.19 24.14 33.69
C ILE A 17 -10.36 24.59 35.17
N SER A 18 -11.57 24.50 35.66
CA SER A 18 -11.86 24.79 37.10
C SER A 18 -11.14 23.80 38.03
N SER A 19 -11.08 22.53 37.66
CA SER A 19 -10.38 21.50 38.42
C SER A 19 -8.85 21.69 38.31
N TYR A 20 -8.36 22.05 37.13
CA TYR A 20 -6.95 22.38 36.92
C TYR A 20 -6.51 23.52 37.81
N ARG A 21 -7.22 24.67 37.76
CA ARG A 21 -6.92 25.87 38.57
C ARG A 21 -6.90 25.55 40.06
N LYS A 22 -7.89 24.78 40.53
CA LYS A 22 -7.96 24.37 41.94
C LYS A 22 -6.80 23.44 42.36
N THR A 23 -6.42 22.51 41.48
CA THR A 23 -5.39 21.52 41.80
C THR A 23 -3.98 22.14 41.79
N PHE A 24 -3.72 23.07 40.88
CA PHE A 24 -2.41 23.71 40.74
C PHE A 24 -2.33 25.09 41.40
N GLY A 25 -3.38 25.55 42.05
CA GLY A 25 -3.40 26.84 42.79
C GLY A 25 -3.38 28.05 41.88
N GLU A 26 -3.89 27.89 40.65
CA GLU A 26 -3.92 28.96 39.65
C GLU A 26 -5.14 29.92 39.90
N LYS A 27 -5.00 31.14 39.39
CA LYS A 27 -6.07 32.14 39.49
C LYS A 27 -7.27 31.73 38.64
N GLU A 28 -8.45 32.29 38.96
CA GLU A 28 -9.71 31.96 38.25
C GLU A 28 -9.69 32.39 36.78
N ASP A 29 -8.91 33.40 36.43
CA ASP A 29 -8.71 33.92 35.06
C ASP A 29 -7.53 33.32 34.34
N TYR A 30 -6.78 32.39 34.96
CA TYR A 30 -5.60 31.78 34.34
C TYR A 30 -5.95 30.93 33.12
N PHE A 31 -5.24 31.15 32.04
CA PHE A 31 -5.17 30.30 30.86
C PHE A 31 -3.81 30.54 30.19
N ASN A 32 -3.38 29.60 29.37
CA ASN A 32 -2.05 29.64 28.73
C ASN A 32 -2.09 29.61 27.21
N GLY A 33 -3.25 29.60 26.59
CA GLY A 33 -3.38 29.61 25.15
C GLY A 33 -4.81 29.59 24.64
N TYR A 34 -4.94 29.83 23.36
CA TYR A 34 -6.19 29.79 22.61
C TYR A 34 -6.11 28.79 21.47
N PHE A 35 -7.23 28.14 21.18
CA PHE A 35 -7.43 27.37 19.96
C PHE A 35 -8.40 28.13 19.07
N SER A 36 -7.99 28.44 17.84
CA SER A 36 -8.83 29.14 16.87
C SER A 36 -8.70 28.49 15.50
N ARG A 37 -9.77 28.57 14.69
CA ARG A 37 -9.74 28.15 13.27
C ARG A 37 -9.12 29.21 12.38
N GLU A 38 -9.14 30.46 12.81
CA GLU A 38 -8.58 31.60 12.09
C GLU A 38 -7.47 32.23 12.92
N LYS A 39 -6.55 32.92 12.23
CA LYS A 39 -5.47 33.64 12.91
C LYS A 39 -6.06 34.72 13.82
N ILE A 40 -5.71 34.65 15.12
CA ILE A 40 -6.08 35.68 16.09
C ILE A 40 -5.17 36.87 15.89
N THR A 41 -5.74 38.05 15.63
CA THR A 41 -5.01 39.29 15.35
C THR A 41 -5.13 40.35 16.43
N ASP A 42 -6.03 40.13 17.41
CA ASP A 42 -6.34 41.12 18.45
C ASP A 42 -5.51 40.90 19.74
N LEU A 43 -4.51 40.05 19.69
CA LEU A 43 -3.58 39.84 20.81
C LEU A 43 -2.32 40.65 20.62
N ASP A 44 -1.82 41.21 21.71
CA ASP A 44 -0.53 41.87 21.76
C ASP A 44 0.59 40.84 21.49
N GLU A 45 1.46 41.12 20.51
CA GLU A 45 2.52 40.20 20.09
C GLU A 45 3.52 39.88 21.24
N ASP A 46 3.70 40.81 22.18
CA ASP A 46 4.56 40.63 23.34
C ASP A 46 4.04 39.57 24.33
N LEU A 47 2.75 39.21 24.24
CA LEU A 47 2.10 38.18 25.08
C LEU A 47 2.08 36.81 24.40
N ILE A 48 2.50 36.71 23.13
CA ILE A 48 2.47 35.47 22.37
C ILE A 48 3.85 34.78 22.47
N ALA A 49 3.92 33.74 23.29
CA ALA A 49 5.13 32.93 23.38
C ALA A 49 5.40 32.11 22.10
N THR A 50 4.35 31.55 21.51
CA THR A 50 4.45 30.80 20.26
C THR A 50 3.08 30.65 19.59
N THR A 51 3.08 30.60 18.27
CA THR A 51 1.91 30.25 17.47
C THR A 51 2.18 28.91 16.77
N ILE A 52 1.34 27.92 17.03
CA ILE A 52 1.45 26.59 16.43
C ILE A 52 0.37 26.49 15.36
N THR A 53 0.78 26.35 14.11
CA THR A 53 -0.09 26.18 12.95
C THR A 53 -0.18 24.71 12.55
N GLU A 54 -1.18 24.37 11.71
CA GLU A 54 -1.25 23.02 11.09
C GLU A 54 0.01 22.69 10.29
N ASP A 55 0.59 23.71 9.66
CA ASP A 55 1.85 23.60 8.92
C ASP A 55 3.01 23.18 9.83
N ASP A 56 3.08 23.72 11.03
CA ASP A 56 4.14 23.39 12.00
C ASP A 56 3.98 21.95 12.51
N LEU A 57 2.76 21.53 12.76
CA LEU A 57 2.45 20.16 13.21
C LEU A 57 2.77 19.11 12.13
N THR A 58 2.56 19.45 10.86
CA THR A 58 2.80 18.55 9.73
C THR A 58 4.20 18.66 9.13
N LYS A 59 5.01 19.65 9.55
CA LYS A 59 6.34 19.92 9.01
C LYS A 59 7.27 18.71 9.08
N VAL A 60 7.31 18.03 10.22
CA VAL A 60 8.16 16.84 10.41
C VAL A 60 7.70 15.70 9.49
N SER A 61 6.40 15.48 9.39
CA SER A 61 5.82 14.46 8.50
C SER A 61 6.15 14.75 7.03
N ARG A 62 6.01 16.02 6.60
CA ARG A 62 6.37 16.44 5.23
C ARG A 62 7.88 16.29 4.97
N GLN A 63 8.71 16.61 5.95
CA GLN A 63 10.16 16.46 5.81
C GLN A 63 10.57 14.99 5.69
N LEU A 64 9.93 14.09 6.42
CA LEU A 64 10.12 12.65 6.28
C LEU A 64 9.65 12.16 4.91
N ASP A 65 8.52 12.65 4.43
CA ASP A 65 7.97 12.32 3.11
C ASP A 65 8.94 12.72 1.98
N VAL A 66 9.51 13.93 2.05
CA VAL A 66 10.50 14.41 1.08
C VAL A 66 11.80 13.61 1.18
N SER A 67 12.27 13.31 2.40
CA SER A 67 13.58 12.65 2.60
C SER A 67 13.54 11.15 2.29
N MET A 68 12.42 10.48 2.55
CA MET A 68 12.29 9.03 2.41
C MET A 68 11.39 8.61 1.25
N GLY A 69 10.58 9.53 0.71
CA GLY A 69 9.62 9.23 -0.36
C GLY A 69 10.28 8.66 -1.60
N GLU A 70 11.43 9.21 -2.01
CA GLU A 70 12.20 8.69 -3.15
C GLU A 70 12.70 7.26 -2.91
N MET A 71 13.16 6.96 -1.70
CA MET A 71 13.61 5.62 -1.32
C MET A 71 12.44 4.62 -1.36
N PHE A 72 11.27 4.98 -0.81
CA PHE A 72 10.08 4.14 -0.87
C PHE A 72 9.59 3.95 -2.31
N GLN A 73 9.69 4.97 -3.15
CA GLN A 73 9.34 4.86 -4.56
C GLN A 73 10.27 3.88 -5.30
N LEU A 74 11.58 3.92 -5.04
CA LEU A 74 12.54 2.95 -5.61
C LEU A 74 12.21 1.51 -5.17
N ILE A 75 11.90 1.31 -3.88
CA ILE A 75 11.49 -0.01 -3.35
C ILE A 75 10.22 -0.49 -4.07
N ASN A 76 9.25 0.39 -4.27
CA ASN A 76 7.99 0.06 -4.97
C ASN A 76 8.23 -0.35 -6.42
N ILE A 77 9.05 0.41 -7.17
CA ILE A 77 9.42 0.08 -8.54
C ILE A 77 10.11 -1.29 -8.58
N PHE A 78 11.06 -1.54 -7.68
CA PHE A 78 11.76 -2.81 -7.59
C PHE A 78 10.80 -3.98 -7.30
N ALA A 79 9.84 -3.79 -6.38
CA ALA A 79 8.83 -4.79 -6.07
C ALA A 79 7.93 -5.11 -7.27
N VAL A 80 7.50 -4.11 -8.04
CA VAL A 80 6.70 -4.29 -9.26
C VAL A 80 7.50 -5.04 -10.34
N VAL A 81 8.78 -4.72 -10.50
CA VAL A 81 9.66 -5.42 -11.45
C VAL A 81 9.85 -6.88 -11.05
N LEU A 82 10.11 -7.17 -9.77
CA LEU A 82 10.22 -8.54 -9.27
C LEU A 82 8.92 -9.32 -9.47
N PHE A 83 7.78 -8.72 -9.15
CA PHE A 83 6.45 -9.32 -9.38
C PHE A 83 6.26 -9.67 -10.86
N ALA A 84 6.56 -8.74 -11.77
CA ALA A 84 6.45 -8.97 -13.21
C ALA A 84 7.38 -10.11 -13.68
N LEU A 85 8.62 -10.14 -13.18
CA LEU A 85 9.59 -11.21 -13.50
C LEU A 85 9.09 -12.57 -13.02
N LEU A 86 8.58 -12.68 -11.79
CA LEU A 86 8.05 -13.93 -11.23
C LEU A 86 6.88 -14.45 -12.05
N ILE A 87 5.90 -13.59 -12.36
CA ILE A 87 4.77 -13.97 -13.20
C ILE A 87 5.23 -14.38 -14.60
N TYR A 88 6.17 -13.64 -15.18
CA TYR A 88 6.74 -13.98 -16.50
C TYR A 88 7.37 -15.36 -16.48
N LEU A 89 8.22 -15.67 -15.50
CA LEU A 89 8.90 -16.96 -15.38
C LEU A 89 7.90 -18.10 -15.17
N LEU A 90 6.91 -17.90 -14.31
CA LEU A 90 5.88 -18.89 -14.00
C LEU A 90 5.03 -19.19 -15.23
N THR A 91 4.55 -18.17 -15.92
CA THR A 91 3.74 -18.33 -17.13
C THR A 91 4.56 -18.91 -18.27
N LYS A 92 5.85 -18.53 -18.38
CA LYS A 92 6.80 -19.15 -19.32
C LYS A 92 6.90 -20.66 -19.09
N LEU A 93 7.11 -21.07 -17.85
CA LEU A 93 7.23 -22.47 -17.46
C LEU A 93 5.94 -23.25 -17.81
N ILE A 94 4.77 -22.68 -17.53
CA ILE A 94 3.48 -23.28 -17.85
C ILE A 94 3.34 -23.49 -19.37
N ILE A 95 3.68 -22.48 -20.17
CA ILE A 95 3.61 -22.56 -21.63
C ILE A 95 4.59 -23.60 -22.18
N GLU A 96 5.83 -23.62 -21.69
CA GLU A 96 6.86 -24.59 -22.13
C GLU A 96 6.46 -26.02 -21.76
N LYS A 97 5.93 -26.24 -20.55
CA LYS A 97 5.45 -27.56 -20.12
C LYS A 97 4.25 -28.05 -20.94
N ASN A 98 3.43 -27.14 -21.45
CA ASN A 98 2.26 -27.47 -22.27
C ASN A 98 2.51 -27.28 -23.79
N ALA A 99 3.75 -27.10 -24.22
CA ALA A 99 4.06 -26.82 -25.62
C ALA A 99 3.56 -27.92 -26.58
N ASN A 100 3.66 -29.20 -26.20
CA ASN A 100 3.14 -30.32 -26.99
C ASN A 100 1.60 -30.26 -27.13
N ALA A 101 0.87 -29.97 -26.05
CA ALA A 101 -0.56 -29.84 -26.09
C ALA A 101 -1.00 -28.62 -26.94
N ILE A 102 -0.26 -27.52 -26.82
CA ILE A 102 -0.48 -26.31 -27.64
C ILE A 102 -0.24 -26.61 -29.12
N SER A 103 0.84 -27.34 -29.45
CA SER A 103 1.15 -27.74 -30.81
C SER A 103 0.08 -28.67 -31.40
N MET A 104 -0.43 -29.64 -30.63
CA MET A 104 -1.49 -30.56 -31.05
C MET A 104 -2.81 -29.79 -31.33
N VAL A 105 -3.18 -28.84 -30.47
CA VAL A 105 -4.39 -28.01 -30.68
C VAL A 105 -4.23 -27.13 -31.93
N LYS A 106 -3.02 -26.63 -32.23
CA LYS A 106 -2.74 -25.91 -33.48
C LYS A 106 -2.90 -26.82 -34.74
N ILE A 107 -2.48 -28.06 -34.66
CA ILE A 107 -2.66 -29.04 -35.76
C ILE A 107 -4.16 -29.31 -36.00
N LEU A 108 -4.99 -29.31 -34.94
CA LEU A 108 -6.44 -29.46 -35.03
C LEU A 108 -7.13 -28.22 -35.64
N GLY A 109 -6.40 -27.18 -35.98
CA GLY A 109 -6.92 -25.99 -36.68
C GLY A 109 -7.38 -24.85 -35.78
N TYR A 110 -7.10 -24.90 -34.46
CA TYR A 110 -7.43 -23.78 -33.57
C TYR A 110 -6.53 -22.59 -33.84
N GLU A 111 -7.12 -21.40 -33.82
CA GLU A 111 -6.37 -20.16 -33.98
C GLU A 111 -5.53 -19.82 -32.75
N ASN A 112 -4.42 -19.13 -32.98
CA ASN A 112 -3.53 -18.68 -31.90
C ASN A 112 -4.28 -17.82 -30.85
N ARG A 113 -5.33 -17.11 -31.25
CA ARG A 113 -6.15 -16.29 -30.36
C ARG A 113 -6.99 -17.14 -29.41
N GLU A 114 -7.57 -18.23 -29.92
CA GLU A 114 -8.37 -19.16 -29.13
C GLU A 114 -7.52 -19.90 -28.10
N ILE A 115 -6.38 -20.41 -28.52
CA ILE A 115 -5.41 -21.08 -27.65
C ILE A 115 -4.94 -20.13 -26.54
N ASN A 116 -4.61 -18.90 -26.93
CA ASN A 116 -4.15 -17.89 -26.01
C ASN A 116 -5.24 -17.50 -24.99
N SER A 117 -6.50 -17.36 -25.44
CA SER A 117 -7.63 -17.11 -24.56
C SER A 117 -7.77 -18.22 -23.51
N LEU A 118 -7.63 -19.47 -23.89
CA LEU A 118 -7.75 -20.61 -23.00
C LEU A 118 -6.71 -20.57 -21.86
N TYR A 119 -5.44 -20.33 -22.19
CA TYR A 119 -4.35 -20.30 -21.20
C TYR A 119 -4.31 -18.99 -20.40
N LEU A 120 -4.49 -17.83 -21.04
CA LEU A 120 -4.42 -16.55 -20.35
C LEU A 120 -5.66 -16.28 -19.50
N THR A 121 -6.84 -16.71 -19.92
CA THR A 121 -8.07 -16.48 -19.11
C THR A 121 -7.95 -17.15 -17.74
N SER A 122 -7.53 -18.42 -17.72
CA SER A 122 -7.32 -19.13 -16.45
C SER A 122 -6.27 -18.44 -15.58
N THR A 123 -5.14 -18.05 -16.17
CA THR A 123 -4.08 -17.33 -15.46
C THR A 123 -4.55 -15.97 -14.95
N THR A 124 -5.36 -15.25 -15.73
CA THR A 124 -5.92 -13.95 -15.34
C THR A 124 -6.76 -14.06 -14.07
N TRP A 125 -7.66 -15.04 -14.00
CA TRP A 125 -8.48 -15.24 -12.80
C TRP A 125 -7.64 -15.57 -11.57
N VAL A 126 -6.63 -16.44 -11.74
CA VAL A 126 -5.71 -16.76 -10.64
C VAL A 126 -4.97 -15.53 -10.17
N VAL A 127 -4.48 -14.69 -11.09
CA VAL A 127 -3.77 -13.45 -10.74
C VAL A 127 -4.68 -12.46 -10.01
N ILE A 128 -5.91 -12.24 -10.50
CA ILE A 128 -6.87 -11.35 -9.84
C ILE A 128 -7.14 -11.81 -8.41
N LEU A 129 -7.47 -13.09 -8.22
CA LEU A 129 -7.73 -13.65 -6.89
C LEU A 129 -6.50 -13.58 -5.99
N SER A 130 -5.32 -13.84 -6.53
CA SER A 130 -4.06 -13.76 -5.80
C SER A 130 -3.74 -12.34 -5.34
N ILE A 131 -3.96 -11.34 -6.19
CA ILE A 131 -3.76 -9.93 -5.82
C ILE A 131 -4.75 -9.54 -4.71
N LEU A 132 -6.03 -9.88 -4.84
CA LEU A 132 -7.04 -9.56 -3.82
C LEU A 132 -6.71 -10.23 -2.48
N PHE A 133 -6.32 -11.49 -2.49
CA PHE A 133 -5.90 -12.21 -1.28
C PHE A 133 -4.63 -11.58 -0.68
N SER A 134 -3.66 -11.22 -1.52
CA SER A 134 -2.42 -10.57 -1.09
C SER A 134 -2.65 -9.21 -0.44
N LEU A 135 -3.61 -8.41 -0.92
CA LEU A 135 -3.99 -7.14 -0.30
C LEU A 135 -4.52 -7.34 1.12
N LEU A 136 -5.38 -8.34 1.33
CA LEU A 136 -5.88 -8.66 2.67
C LEU A 136 -4.76 -9.12 3.60
N LEU A 137 -3.91 -10.04 3.11
CA LEU A 137 -2.79 -10.58 3.88
C LEU A 137 -1.77 -9.48 4.24
N SER A 138 -1.45 -8.61 3.28
CA SER A 138 -0.55 -7.47 3.47
C SER A 138 -1.07 -6.51 4.54
N THR A 139 -2.35 -6.18 4.49
CA THR A 139 -3.00 -5.32 5.49
C THR A 139 -2.89 -5.94 6.88
N TRP A 140 -3.22 -7.20 7.02
CA TRP A 140 -3.12 -7.91 8.30
C TRP A 140 -1.69 -7.96 8.83
N THR A 141 -0.72 -8.21 7.94
CA THR A 141 0.71 -8.24 8.27
C THR A 141 1.20 -6.87 8.76
N ILE A 142 0.81 -5.77 8.09
CA ILE A 142 1.21 -4.42 8.50
C ILE A 142 0.65 -4.09 9.89
N TYR A 143 -0.62 -4.39 10.17
CA TYR A 143 -1.20 -4.19 11.49
C TYR A 143 -0.49 -5.03 12.57
N GLY A 144 -0.11 -6.27 12.26
CA GLY A 144 0.64 -7.14 13.17
C GLY A 144 2.04 -6.59 13.48
N ILE A 145 2.79 -6.21 12.45
CA ILE A 145 4.13 -5.61 12.62
C ILE A 145 4.03 -4.29 13.39
N TYR A 146 3.05 -3.46 13.04
CA TYR A 146 2.83 -2.19 13.72
C TYR A 146 2.52 -2.38 15.21
N GLY A 147 1.62 -3.31 15.55
CA GLY A 147 1.30 -3.66 16.93
C GLY A 147 2.53 -4.12 17.72
N TYR A 148 3.38 -4.93 17.09
CA TYR A 148 4.64 -5.38 17.71
C TYR A 148 5.60 -4.21 17.94
N LEU A 149 5.81 -3.33 16.96
CA LEU A 149 6.68 -2.16 17.10
C LEU A 149 6.17 -1.19 18.17
N MET A 150 4.85 -0.98 18.23
CA MET A 150 4.23 -0.09 19.22
C MET A 150 4.23 -0.65 20.64
N SER A 151 4.39 -1.95 20.84
CA SER A 151 4.51 -2.55 22.17
C SER A 151 5.73 -2.05 22.96
N SER A 152 6.77 -1.60 22.27
CA SER A 152 7.98 -1.04 22.87
C SER A 152 8.00 0.50 22.88
N PHE A 153 6.96 1.14 22.36
CA PHE A 153 6.87 2.59 22.28
C PHE A 153 6.08 3.18 23.46
N SER A 154 6.62 4.18 24.12
CA SER A 154 6.00 4.83 25.30
C SER A 154 4.95 5.89 24.93
N GLY A 155 4.20 5.69 23.86
CA GLY A 155 3.17 6.59 23.37
C GLY A 155 2.15 5.86 22.52
N TRP A 156 1.18 6.59 21.99
CA TRP A 156 0.18 6.06 21.09
C TRP A 156 0.30 6.77 19.74
N LEU A 157 0.59 6.01 18.69
CA LEU A 157 0.50 6.47 17.31
C LEU A 157 -0.56 5.65 16.60
N THR A 158 -1.43 6.30 15.86
CA THR A 158 -2.49 5.62 15.11
C THR A 158 -1.99 5.28 13.72
N LEU A 159 -2.03 4.00 13.34
CA LEU A 159 -1.77 3.60 11.96
C LEU A 159 -3.00 3.90 11.11
N TYR A 160 -2.87 4.80 10.17
CA TYR A 160 -3.91 5.14 9.21
C TYR A 160 -3.48 4.77 7.79
N LEU A 161 -4.18 3.79 7.21
CA LEU A 161 -4.01 3.42 5.81
C LEU A 161 -5.08 4.12 4.98
N LYS A 162 -4.66 5.00 4.06
CA LYS A 162 -5.60 5.67 3.15
C LYS A 162 -6.31 4.62 2.29
N PRO A 163 -7.65 4.61 2.19
CA PRO A 163 -8.39 3.65 1.37
C PRO A 163 -7.97 3.66 -0.12
N ALA A 164 -7.46 4.79 -0.62
CA ALA A 164 -6.97 4.93 -1.99
C ALA A 164 -5.76 4.04 -2.31
N VAL A 165 -5.00 3.59 -1.30
CA VAL A 165 -3.82 2.70 -1.49
C VAL A 165 -4.24 1.35 -2.08
N TYR A 166 -5.39 0.82 -1.70
CA TYR A 166 -5.84 -0.50 -2.17
C TYR A 166 -6.10 -0.57 -3.68
N PRO A 167 -6.90 0.33 -4.28
CA PRO A 167 -7.08 0.35 -5.73
C PRO A 167 -5.78 0.70 -6.47
N GLU A 168 -4.91 1.52 -5.91
CA GLU A 168 -3.60 1.83 -6.51
C GLU A 168 -2.71 0.59 -6.59
N MET A 169 -2.56 -0.16 -5.51
CA MET A 169 -1.81 -1.41 -5.47
C MET A 169 -2.40 -2.46 -6.43
N PHE A 170 -3.73 -2.56 -6.48
CA PHE A 170 -4.41 -3.45 -7.43
C PHE A 170 -4.12 -3.04 -8.88
N ALA A 171 -4.21 -1.75 -9.20
CA ALA A 171 -3.95 -1.23 -10.54
C ALA A 171 -2.49 -1.47 -10.97
N MET A 172 -1.52 -1.26 -10.07
CA MET A 172 -0.10 -1.55 -10.34
C MET A 172 0.13 -3.04 -10.60
N GLY A 173 -0.43 -3.92 -9.78
CA GLY A 173 -0.32 -5.37 -9.95
C GLY A 173 -0.96 -5.84 -11.27
N MET A 174 -2.16 -5.37 -11.58
CA MET A 174 -2.82 -5.67 -12.85
C MET A 174 -2.08 -5.10 -14.06
N GLY A 175 -1.53 -3.88 -13.96
CA GLY A 175 -0.71 -3.28 -15.00
C GLY A 175 0.53 -4.12 -15.32
N ALA A 176 1.26 -4.55 -14.30
CA ALA A 176 2.41 -5.44 -14.45
C ALA A 176 2.00 -6.78 -15.09
N TYR A 177 0.86 -7.36 -14.66
CA TYR A 177 0.33 -8.58 -15.26
C TYR A 177 -0.02 -8.41 -16.74
N VAL A 178 -0.70 -7.33 -17.12
CA VAL A 178 -1.07 -7.06 -18.52
C VAL A 178 0.17 -6.97 -19.40
N LEU A 179 1.25 -6.30 -18.94
CA LEU A 179 2.51 -6.26 -19.68
C LEU A 179 3.10 -7.67 -19.90
N VAL A 180 3.10 -8.49 -18.86
CA VAL A 180 3.56 -9.89 -18.96
C VAL A 180 2.66 -10.70 -19.90
N ALA A 181 1.35 -10.56 -19.81
CA ALA A 181 0.40 -11.25 -20.67
C ALA A 181 0.61 -10.91 -22.15
N LEU A 182 0.91 -9.66 -22.48
CA LEU A 182 1.25 -9.24 -23.84
C LEU A 182 2.55 -9.90 -24.36
N LEU A 183 3.56 -10.05 -23.50
CA LEU A 183 4.79 -10.75 -23.85
C LEU A 183 4.54 -12.25 -24.08
N GLN A 184 3.71 -12.87 -23.24
CA GLN A 184 3.36 -14.28 -23.36
C GLN A 184 2.51 -14.58 -24.60
N PHE A 185 1.62 -13.68 -24.97
CA PHE A 185 0.85 -13.78 -26.22
C PHE A 185 1.78 -13.95 -27.43
N ARG A 186 2.84 -13.14 -27.51
CA ARG A 186 3.85 -13.23 -28.58
C ARG A 186 4.60 -14.56 -28.55
N ARG A 187 4.77 -15.13 -27.37
CA ARG A 187 5.49 -16.40 -27.18
C ARG A 187 4.66 -17.61 -27.62
N ILE A 188 3.37 -17.68 -27.26
CA ILE A 188 2.45 -18.73 -27.71
C ILE A 188 2.36 -18.75 -29.24
N LYS A 189 2.34 -17.58 -29.88
CA LYS A 189 2.34 -17.48 -31.35
C LYS A 189 3.58 -18.10 -31.98
N LYS A 190 4.75 -18.07 -31.32
CA LYS A 190 6.02 -18.59 -31.81
C LYS A 190 6.18 -20.11 -31.64
N ILE A 191 5.30 -20.80 -30.93
CA ILE A 191 5.41 -22.28 -30.79
C ILE A 191 5.08 -22.92 -32.14
N PRO A 192 6.01 -23.68 -32.74
CA PRO A 192 5.79 -24.31 -34.03
C PRO A 192 4.84 -25.51 -33.93
N MET A 193 4.22 -25.89 -35.05
CA MET A 193 3.25 -27.00 -35.10
C MET A 193 3.92 -28.38 -35.07
N ASP A 194 5.22 -28.42 -35.34
CA ASP A 194 5.99 -29.68 -35.45
C ASP A 194 6.49 -30.24 -34.11
N VAL A 195 6.35 -29.48 -33.01
CA VAL A 195 6.82 -29.93 -31.69
C VAL A 195 6.10 -31.21 -31.22
N ALA A 196 4.79 -31.33 -31.50
CA ALA A 196 4.02 -32.51 -31.15
C ALA A 196 4.41 -33.74 -32.01
N LEU A 197 4.91 -33.54 -33.24
CA LEU A 197 5.29 -34.63 -34.16
C LEU A 197 6.72 -35.16 -33.85
N LYS A 198 7.61 -34.33 -33.32
CA LYS A 198 8.99 -34.74 -32.99
C LYS A 198 9.11 -35.61 -31.74
N ASN A 199 8.12 -35.63 -30.87
CA ASN A 199 8.13 -36.42 -29.62
C ASN A 199 7.43 -37.78 -29.78
N VAL A 200 7.09 -38.21 -30.98
CA VAL A 200 6.43 -39.51 -31.28
C VAL A 200 7.44 -40.54 -31.77
N GLU A 201 8.70 -40.14 -32.00
CA GLU A 201 9.84 -41.02 -32.22
C GLU A 201 10.60 -41.20 -30.89
#